data_faa8d587e87e2f805c9cecbf4586599d
#
_entry.id   faa8d587e87e2f805c9cecbf4586599d
#
_cell.length_a   1.000
_cell.length_b   1.000
_cell.length_c   1.000
_cell.angle_alpha   90.00
_cell.angle_beta   90.00
_cell.angle_gamma   90.00
#
_symmetry.space_group_name_H-M   'P 1'
#
loop_
_entity.id
_entity.type
_entity.pdbx_description
1 polymer ?
#
loop_
_entity_poly.entity_id
_entity_poly.type
_entity_poly.pdbx_seq_one_letter_code
_entity_poly.pdbx_strand_id
1 'polypeptide(L)'
;MAVRVATEEDFMGVHDIFLEVHKFHIDHTDNVFKDIDPISEDEFKEMLSIPETIFLVSDNDGIDGFLNANIVEKNSKFTGYKKYLMIEQLGVTKNSQKNGVGRSLMDLAEKIAKEKGCTMLVLDVWGFNENAIGFYEHLGFAERTRKLQKFI
;
A
#
# COMPACT_ATOMS: atom_id res chain seq x y z
N MET A 1 -19.87 -1.04 -0.92
CA MET A 1 -18.45 -0.62 -0.75
C MET A 1 -17.89 -0.27 -2.12
N ALA A 2 -17.49 0.97 -2.29
CA ALA A 2 -17.06 1.46 -3.60
C ALA A 2 -15.54 1.64 -3.64
N VAL A 3 -14.82 0.64 -4.14
CA VAL A 3 -13.38 0.76 -4.44
C VAL A 3 -13.20 1.13 -5.90
N ARG A 4 -12.31 2.09 -6.16
CA ARG A 4 -12.08 2.64 -7.49
C ARG A 4 -10.68 3.25 -7.59
N VAL A 5 -10.31 3.59 -8.82
CA VAL A 5 -9.07 4.35 -9.05
C VAL A 5 -9.24 5.75 -8.46
N ALA A 6 -8.20 6.25 -7.82
CA ALA A 6 -8.18 7.58 -7.21
C ALA A 6 -8.16 8.67 -8.28
N THR A 7 -8.74 9.83 -7.93
CA THR A 7 -8.65 11.06 -8.71
C THR A 7 -7.99 12.16 -7.87
N GLU A 8 -7.61 13.26 -8.49
CA GLU A 8 -6.99 14.38 -7.78
C GLU A 8 -7.87 14.94 -6.64
N GLU A 9 -9.18 14.82 -6.78
CA GLU A 9 -10.14 15.28 -5.76
C GLU A 9 -10.09 14.47 -4.46
N ASP A 10 -9.49 13.30 -4.48
CA ASP A 10 -9.40 12.41 -3.32
C ASP A 10 -8.27 12.77 -2.37
N PHE A 11 -7.45 13.78 -2.68
CA PHE A 11 -6.23 14.08 -1.93
C PHE A 11 -6.48 14.23 -0.42
N MET A 12 -7.47 15.04 -0.02
CA MET A 12 -7.69 15.31 1.41
C MET A 12 -8.02 14.05 2.19
N GLY A 13 -8.85 13.19 1.64
CA GLY A 13 -9.22 11.92 2.27
C GLY A 13 -8.05 10.96 2.37
N VAL A 14 -7.25 10.86 1.31
CA VAL A 14 -6.03 10.04 1.29
C VAL A 14 -5.01 10.57 2.28
N HIS A 15 -4.80 11.88 2.30
CA HIS A 15 -3.85 12.54 3.18
C HIS A 15 -4.15 12.25 4.66
N ASP A 16 -5.40 12.36 5.07
CA ASP A 16 -5.81 12.12 6.44
C ASP A 16 -5.48 10.69 6.90
N ILE A 17 -5.73 9.70 6.04
CA ILE A 17 -5.42 8.30 6.34
C ILE A 17 -3.93 8.07 6.34
N PHE A 18 -3.21 8.66 5.40
CA PHE A 18 -1.75 8.51 5.31
C PHE A 18 -1.06 9.08 6.55
N LEU A 19 -1.57 10.20 7.09
CA LEU A 19 -1.07 10.76 8.35
C LEU A 19 -1.22 9.75 9.51
N GLU A 20 -2.37 9.09 9.62
CA GLU A 20 -2.58 8.06 10.65
C GLU A 20 -1.60 6.90 10.52
N VAL A 21 -1.41 6.41 9.30
CA VAL A 21 -0.50 5.29 9.02
C VAL A 21 0.95 5.70 9.31
N HIS A 22 1.35 6.88 8.89
CA HIS A 22 2.71 7.38 9.12
C HIS A 22 3.00 7.56 10.62
N LYS A 23 2.05 8.14 11.35
CA LYS A 23 2.18 8.32 12.80
C LYS A 23 2.29 6.97 13.52
N PHE A 24 1.52 5.98 13.11
CA PHE A 24 1.60 4.63 13.65
C PHE A 24 3.01 4.05 13.48
N HIS A 25 3.64 4.25 12.32
CA HIS A 25 5.00 3.78 12.07
C HIS A 25 6.04 4.58 12.89
N ILE A 26 5.86 5.89 13.02
CA ILE A 26 6.73 6.71 13.88
C ILE A 26 6.71 6.17 15.31
N ASP A 27 5.53 5.91 15.85
CA ASP A 27 5.34 5.51 17.24
C ASP A 27 5.89 4.12 17.55
N HIS A 28 6.04 3.26 16.54
CA HIS A 28 6.46 1.87 16.72
C HIS A 28 7.85 1.54 16.17
N THR A 29 8.57 2.55 15.66
CA THR A 29 9.93 2.37 15.16
C THR A 29 10.86 3.41 15.75
N ASP A 30 11.92 3.00 16.40
CA ASP A 30 12.87 3.91 17.07
C ASP A 30 13.58 4.82 16.06
N ASN A 31 13.10 6.05 15.87
CA ASN A 31 13.71 7.09 15.02
C ASN A 31 13.96 6.68 13.56
N VAL A 32 13.29 5.65 13.06
CA VAL A 32 13.43 5.23 11.65
C VAL A 32 12.67 6.18 10.74
N PHE A 33 11.49 6.63 11.15
CA PHE A 33 10.68 7.57 10.37
C PHE A 33 10.77 8.97 10.94
N LYS A 34 10.78 9.96 10.06
CA LYS A 34 10.72 11.38 10.44
C LYS A 34 9.27 11.81 10.63
N ASP A 35 9.05 12.71 11.60
CA ASP A 35 7.74 13.34 11.81
C ASP A 35 7.57 14.47 10.80
N ILE A 36 7.19 14.09 9.59
CA ILE A 36 6.97 15.00 8.45
C ILE A 36 5.59 14.72 7.85
N ASP A 37 5.12 15.63 7.01
CA ASP A 37 3.95 15.38 6.19
C ASP A 37 4.28 14.29 5.16
N PRO A 38 3.58 13.14 5.17
CA PRO A 38 3.95 11.99 4.33
C PRO A 38 3.68 12.19 2.84
N ILE A 39 2.78 13.08 2.47
CA ILE A 39 2.43 13.33 1.07
C ILE A 39 1.85 14.72 0.87
N SER A 40 2.41 15.46 -0.09
CA SER A 40 1.84 16.74 -0.52
C SER A 40 0.83 16.54 -1.64
N GLU A 41 0.01 17.57 -1.89
CA GLU A 41 -0.94 17.53 -3.01
C GLU A 41 -0.22 17.38 -4.36
N ASP A 42 0.91 18.07 -4.56
CA ASP A 42 1.69 17.98 -5.78
C ASP A 42 2.29 16.59 -5.98
N GLU A 43 2.81 15.97 -4.92
CA GLU A 43 3.30 14.60 -4.96
C GLU A 43 2.18 13.62 -5.33
N PHE A 44 1.00 13.79 -4.75
CA PHE A 44 -0.16 12.95 -5.05
C PHE A 44 -0.56 13.04 -6.53
N LYS A 45 -0.67 14.27 -7.05
CA LYS A 45 -0.97 14.51 -8.46
C LYS A 45 0.08 13.89 -9.38
N GLU A 46 1.35 14.03 -9.03
CA GLU A 46 2.44 13.42 -9.78
C GLU A 46 2.31 11.89 -9.81
N MET A 47 2.05 11.28 -8.67
CA MET A 47 1.85 9.83 -8.57
C MET A 47 0.71 9.35 -9.47
N LEU A 48 -0.41 10.07 -9.50
CA LEU A 48 -1.54 9.72 -10.35
C LEU A 48 -1.22 9.80 -11.85
N SER A 49 -0.21 10.58 -12.24
CA SER A 49 0.21 10.75 -13.64
C SER A 49 1.15 9.65 -14.13
N ILE A 50 1.72 8.85 -13.24
CA ILE A 50 2.70 7.81 -13.59
C ILE A 50 1.96 6.56 -14.05
N PRO A 51 2.20 6.08 -15.30
CA PRO A 51 1.46 4.92 -15.83
C PRO A 51 1.61 3.63 -15.02
N GLU A 52 2.79 3.42 -14.39
CA GLU A 52 3.08 2.23 -13.59
C GLU A 52 2.49 2.28 -12.20
N THR A 53 2.00 3.45 -11.76
CA THR A 53 1.40 3.63 -10.44
C THR A 53 -0.07 3.24 -10.47
N ILE A 54 -0.47 2.43 -9.50
CA ILE A 54 -1.86 2.10 -9.24
C ILE A 54 -2.23 2.72 -7.90
N PHE A 55 -3.16 3.67 -7.93
CA PHE A 55 -3.63 4.33 -6.72
C PHE A 55 -5.14 4.14 -6.60
N LEU A 56 -5.56 3.44 -5.57
CA LEU A 56 -6.96 3.07 -5.35
C LEU A 56 -7.48 3.69 -4.07
N VAL A 57 -8.78 3.98 -4.05
CA VAL A 57 -9.47 4.45 -2.86
C VAL A 57 -10.74 3.65 -2.63
N SER A 58 -11.13 3.57 -1.37
CA SER A 58 -12.46 3.12 -0.95
C SER A 58 -13.25 4.35 -0.52
N ASP A 59 -14.39 4.55 -1.16
CA ASP A 59 -15.24 5.73 -0.97
C ASP A 59 -16.64 5.28 -0.52
N ASN A 60 -16.91 5.44 0.77
CA ASN A 60 -18.19 5.11 1.39
C ASN A 60 -18.69 6.35 2.15
N ASP A 61 -19.27 7.30 1.43
CA ASP A 61 -19.62 8.63 1.95
C ASP A 61 -18.39 9.36 2.52
N GLY A 62 -17.29 9.27 1.79
CA GLY A 62 -15.98 9.77 2.18
C GLY A 62 -14.93 8.70 2.06
N ILE A 63 -13.69 9.09 1.89
CA ILE A 63 -12.57 8.16 1.72
C ILE A 63 -12.29 7.48 3.07
N ASP A 64 -12.43 6.17 3.11
CA ASP A 64 -12.18 5.36 4.29
C ASP A 64 -11.02 4.37 4.14
N GLY A 65 -10.41 4.31 2.95
CA GLY A 65 -9.22 3.51 2.70
C GLY A 65 -8.52 3.90 1.41
N PHE A 66 -7.24 3.59 1.31
CA PHE A 66 -6.48 3.74 0.08
C PHE A 66 -5.42 2.66 -0.07
N LEU A 67 -5.02 2.42 -1.30
CA LEU A 67 -3.91 1.54 -1.64
C LEU A 67 -3.05 2.21 -2.71
N ASN A 68 -1.74 2.27 -2.48
CA ASN A 68 -0.77 2.76 -3.43
C ASN A 68 0.18 1.62 -3.81
N ALA A 69 0.37 1.42 -5.11
CA ALA A 69 1.21 0.35 -5.61
C ALA A 69 1.89 0.75 -6.91
N ASN A 70 2.97 0.06 -7.26
CA ASN A 70 3.70 0.29 -8.50
C ASN A 70 3.96 -1.03 -9.22
N ILE A 71 3.81 -1.02 -10.54
CA ILE A 71 4.18 -2.14 -11.38
C ILE A 71 5.70 -2.11 -11.57
N VAL A 72 6.36 -3.22 -11.28
CA VAL A 72 7.81 -3.38 -11.38
C VAL A 72 8.12 -4.49 -12.36
N GLU A 73 9.02 -4.20 -13.29
CA GLU A 73 9.59 -5.20 -14.20
C GLU A 73 11.08 -5.33 -13.91
N LYS A 74 11.54 -6.56 -13.73
CA LYS A 74 12.96 -6.86 -13.51
C LYS A 74 13.38 -8.03 -14.37
N ASN A 75 14.56 -7.92 -14.97
CA ASN A 75 15.19 -9.02 -15.67
C ASN A 75 16.57 -9.25 -15.05
N SER A 76 16.70 -10.32 -14.29
CA SER A 76 17.91 -10.65 -13.55
C SER A 76 18.54 -11.92 -14.10
N LYS A 77 19.87 -11.94 -14.12
CA LYS A 77 20.64 -13.14 -14.46
C LYS A 77 20.23 -14.35 -13.59
N PHE A 78 19.90 -14.11 -12.33
CA PHE A 78 19.62 -15.18 -11.38
C PHE A 78 18.14 -15.58 -11.31
N THR A 79 17.23 -14.64 -11.50
CA THR A 79 15.79 -14.87 -11.32
C THR A 79 14.99 -14.82 -12.62
N GLY A 80 15.63 -14.43 -13.75
CA GLY A 80 14.93 -14.22 -15.02
C GLY A 80 14.04 -12.99 -15.01
N TYR A 81 13.11 -12.92 -15.94
CA TYR A 81 12.15 -11.82 -16.05
C TYR A 81 11.04 -11.98 -15.02
N LYS A 82 10.77 -10.89 -14.34
CA LYS A 82 9.67 -10.82 -13.37
C LYS A 82 8.88 -9.53 -13.59
N LYS A 83 7.56 -9.63 -13.56
CA LYS A 83 6.66 -8.49 -13.54
C LYS A 83 5.70 -8.66 -12.36
N TYR A 84 5.73 -7.71 -11.44
CA TYR A 84 4.96 -7.81 -10.21
C TYR A 84 4.41 -6.45 -9.79
N LEU A 85 3.39 -6.48 -8.96
CA LEU A 85 2.86 -5.29 -8.33
C LEU A 85 3.46 -5.16 -6.93
N MET A 86 4.19 -4.07 -6.69
CA MET A 86 4.72 -3.73 -5.38
C MET A 86 3.73 -2.84 -4.65
N ILE A 87 3.10 -3.37 -3.59
CA ILE A 87 2.20 -2.61 -2.73
C ILE A 87 3.05 -1.74 -1.82
N GLU A 88 2.93 -0.42 -1.96
CA GLU A 88 3.72 0.54 -1.19
C GLU A 88 3.03 0.92 0.12
N GLN A 89 1.74 1.24 0.06
CA GLN A 89 0.94 1.58 1.23
C GLN A 89 -0.46 1.00 1.12
N LEU A 90 -1.00 0.59 2.25
CA LEU A 90 -2.40 0.26 2.42
C LEU A 90 -2.85 0.88 3.74
N GLY A 91 -3.81 1.78 3.67
CA GLY A 91 -4.36 2.45 4.85
C GLY A 91 -5.87 2.34 4.89
N VAL A 92 -6.41 2.10 6.08
CA VAL A 92 -7.85 2.05 6.33
C VAL A 92 -8.11 2.80 7.62
N THR A 93 -9.13 3.66 7.65
CA THR A 93 -9.51 4.39 8.87
C THR A 93 -9.84 3.41 9.99
N LYS A 94 -9.59 3.82 11.23
CA LYS A 94 -9.86 2.96 12.39
C LYS A 94 -11.31 2.49 12.46
N ASN A 95 -12.25 3.35 12.11
CA ASN A 95 -13.67 3.04 12.15
C ASN A 95 -14.09 2.03 11.07
N SER A 96 -13.31 1.91 10.00
CA SER A 96 -13.60 1.03 8.87
C SER A 96 -12.74 -0.24 8.86
N GLN A 97 -11.82 -0.39 9.80
CA GLN A 97 -11.06 -1.61 9.95
C GLN A 97 -11.99 -2.78 10.32
N LYS A 98 -11.71 -3.96 9.79
CA LYS A 98 -12.51 -5.18 9.92
C LYS A 98 -13.84 -5.17 9.15
N ASN A 99 -14.13 -4.11 8.37
CA ASN A 99 -15.31 -4.03 7.52
C ASN A 99 -15.05 -4.49 6.08
N GLY A 100 -13.89 -5.08 5.81
CA GLY A 100 -13.54 -5.60 4.50
C GLY A 100 -13.00 -4.56 3.52
N VAL A 101 -12.71 -3.33 3.96
CA VAL A 101 -12.17 -2.27 3.10
C VAL A 101 -10.81 -2.65 2.54
N GLY A 102 -9.90 -3.09 3.41
CA GLY A 102 -8.55 -3.50 3.00
C GLY A 102 -8.59 -4.67 2.01
N ARG A 103 -9.44 -5.66 2.27
CA ARG A 103 -9.62 -6.80 1.37
C ARG A 103 -10.14 -6.37 -0.01
N SER A 104 -11.13 -5.47 -0.04
CA SER A 104 -11.67 -4.98 -1.31
C SER A 104 -10.65 -4.20 -2.12
N LEU A 105 -9.82 -3.39 -1.46
CA LEU A 105 -8.72 -2.68 -2.10
C LEU A 105 -7.70 -3.67 -2.68
N MET A 106 -7.32 -4.68 -1.92
CA MET A 106 -6.38 -5.71 -2.37
C MET A 106 -6.94 -6.54 -3.52
N ASP A 107 -8.23 -6.88 -3.47
CA ASP A 107 -8.87 -7.63 -4.55
C ASP A 107 -8.87 -6.84 -5.87
N LEU A 108 -9.16 -5.55 -5.82
CA LEU A 108 -9.09 -4.69 -7.01
C LEU A 108 -7.65 -4.55 -7.52
N ALA A 109 -6.68 -4.36 -6.61
CA ALA A 109 -5.27 -4.30 -6.98
C ALA A 109 -4.81 -5.58 -7.67
N GLU A 110 -5.18 -6.74 -7.16
CA GLU A 110 -4.85 -8.02 -7.77
C GLU A 110 -5.47 -8.17 -9.16
N LYS A 111 -6.72 -7.77 -9.32
CA LYS A 111 -7.40 -7.80 -10.60
C LYS A 111 -6.67 -6.95 -11.64
N ILE A 112 -6.33 -5.71 -11.28
CA ILE A 112 -5.61 -4.79 -12.17
C ILE A 112 -4.21 -5.35 -12.48
N ALA A 113 -3.51 -5.88 -11.49
CA ALA A 113 -2.20 -6.48 -11.67
C ALA A 113 -2.24 -7.61 -12.70
N LYS A 114 -3.22 -8.50 -12.61
CA LYS A 114 -3.41 -9.59 -13.56
C LYS A 114 -3.67 -9.07 -14.97
N GLU A 115 -4.52 -8.07 -15.11
CA GLU A 115 -4.82 -7.43 -16.41
C GLU A 115 -3.57 -6.79 -17.03
N LYS A 116 -2.65 -6.30 -16.20
CA LYS A 116 -1.38 -5.69 -16.62
C LYS A 116 -0.25 -6.71 -16.83
N GLY A 117 -0.52 -7.99 -16.64
CA GLY A 117 0.48 -9.04 -16.86
C GLY A 117 1.39 -9.33 -15.68
N CYS A 118 1.07 -8.82 -14.49
CA CYS A 118 1.81 -9.16 -13.28
C CYS A 118 1.51 -10.60 -12.86
N THR A 119 2.52 -11.29 -12.37
CA THR A 119 2.40 -12.67 -11.91
C THR A 119 2.50 -12.79 -10.40
N MET A 120 2.73 -11.68 -9.69
CA MET A 120 3.01 -11.69 -8.27
C MET A 120 2.63 -10.34 -7.65
N LEU A 121 2.12 -10.37 -6.42
CA LEU A 121 2.00 -9.20 -5.56
C LEU A 121 3.10 -9.29 -4.50
N VAL A 122 3.77 -8.17 -4.24
CA VAL A 122 4.86 -8.10 -3.26
C VAL A 122 4.61 -6.92 -2.34
N LEU A 123 4.90 -7.09 -1.06
CA LEU A 123 4.85 -6.00 -0.10
C LEU A 123 5.89 -6.23 1.00
N ASP A 124 6.25 -5.14 1.67
CA ASP A 124 7.03 -5.18 2.90
C ASP A 124 6.11 -4.83 4.06
N VAL A 125 6.27 -5.53 5.17
CA VAL A 125 5.54 -5.26 6.41
C VAL A 125 6.50 -5.28 7.58
N TRP A 126 6.35 -4.30 8.48
CA TRP A 126 7.18 -4.24 9.67
C TRP A 126 6.88 -5.40 10.61
N GLY A 127 7.93 -6.00 11.17
CA GLY A 127 7.79 -7.17 12.03
C GLY A 127 6.95 -6.94 13.29
N PHE A 128 6.88 -5.70 13.79
CA PHE A 128 6.04 -5.36 14.94
C PHE A 128 4.53 -5.36 14.62
N ASN A 129 4.18 -5.24 13.34
CA ASN A 129 2.78 -5.05 12.91
C ASN A 129 2.08 -6.39 12.73
N GLU A 130 1.80 -7.05 13.84
CA GLU A 130 1.18 -8.38 13.86
C GLU A 130 -0.21 -8.39 13.20
N ASN A 131 -0.98 -7.32 13.37
CA ASN A 131 -2.30 -7.20 12.75
C ASN A 131 -2.21 -7.18 11.22
N ALA A 132 -1.28 -6.42 10.67
CA ALA A 132 -1.07 -6.38 9.23
C ALA A 132 -0.54 -7.71 8.71
N ILE A 133 0.43 -8.31 9.39
CA ILE A 133 0.97 -9.63 9.02
C ILE A 133 -0.15 -10.67 8.94
N GLY A 134 -0.98 -10.75 9.98
CA GLY A 134 -2.12 -11.67 10.00
C GLY A 134 -3.11 -11.42 8.88
N PHE A 135 -3.39 -10.14 8.58
CA PHE A 135 -4.25 -9.75 7.47
C PHE A 135 -3.70 -10.25 6.13
N TYR A 136 -2.41 -10.01 5.86
CA TYR A 136 -1.80 -10.43 4.60
C TYR A 136 -1.71 -11.95 4.48
N GLU A 137 -1.37 -12.65 5.57
CA GLU A 137 -1.36 -14.12 5.58
C GLU A 137 -2.75 -14.68 5.25
N HIS A 138 -3.79 -14.06 5.78
CA HIS A 138 -5.18 -14.45 5.50
C HIS A 138 -5.55 -14.27 4.02
N LEU A 139 -4.92 -13.32 3.34
CA LEU A 139 -5.10 -13.10 1.90
C LEU A 139 -4.22 -14.02 1.03
N GLY A 140 -3.40 -14.86 1.63
CA GLY A 140 -2.56 -15.81 0.92
C GLY A 140 -1.11 -15.38 0.73
N PHE A 141 -0.70 -14.28 1.36
CA PHE A 141 0.70 -13.87 1.35
C PHE A 141 1.55 -14.76 2.25
N ALA A 142 2.76 -15.06 1.82
CA ALA A 142 3.74 -15.81 2.61
C ALA A 142 5.03 -15.02 2.71
N GLU A 143 5.74 -15.17 3.82
CA GLU A 143 7.02 -14.54 4.03
C GLU A 143 8.03 -15.04 3.00
N ARG A 144 8.73 -14.11 2.37
CA ARG A 144 9.71 -14.40 1.33
C ARG A 144 11.14 -14.09 1.77
N THR A 145 11.33 -12.96 2.45
CA THR A 145 12.63 -12.52 2.95
C THR A 145 12.46 -11.98 4.36
N ARG A 146 13.57 -11.84 5.07
CA ARG A 146 13.59 -11.25 6.40
C ARG A 146 14.70 -10.20 6.45
N LYS A 147 14.36 -8.96 6.78
CA LYS A 147 15.30 -7.87 6.90
C LYS A 147 15.68 -7.69 8.36
N LEU A 148 16.97 -7.72 8.64
CA LEU A 148 17.52 -7.56 9.99
C LEU A 148 18.31 -6.27 10.06
N GLN A 149 18.32 -5.62 11.23
CA GLN A 149 19.08 -4.39 11.44
C GLN A 149 19.78 -4.42 12.78
N LYS A 150 20.86 -3.67 12.88
CA LYS A 150 21.62 -3.47 14.12
C LYS A 150 22.16 -2.05 14.11
N PHE A 151 21.78 -1.26 15.11
CA PHE A 151 22.38 0.07 15.28
C PHE A 151 23.81 -0.07 15.83
N ILE A 152 24.73 0.76 15.34
CA ILE A 152 26.15 0.76 15.74
C ILE A 152 26.57 2.10 16.32
#